data_a9865d8da68e67e1954974bf78c656e4
#
_entry.id   a9865d8da68e67e1954974bf78c656e4
#
_cell.length_a   1.000
_cell.length_b   1.000
_cell.length_c   1.000
_cell.angle_alpha   90.00
_cell.angle_beta   90.00
_cell.angle_gamma   90.00
#
_symmetry.space_group_name_H-M   'P 1'
#
loop_
_entity.id
_entity.type
_entity.pdbx_description
1 polymer ?
#
loop_
_entity_poly.entity_id
_entity_poly.type
_entity_poly.pdbx_seq_one_letter_code
_entity_poly.pdbx_strand_id
1 'polypeptide(L)'
;GIIFGILAKYKVAAILTLGIQASCALTLFPVISKYFMMALEPISSAISAFMNKKFEDRTLVVGLDWPFMGGANEIWLAVFWAIPVTLLFSMFLPGNEILPFAGIVNNAIAVAAFLVTGGNIIRMLILVTLFAPAYLWVGTIMAPFISDLARSTGAVALKTGELISCSSIDGPIQTYA
;
A
#
# COMPACT_ATOMS: atom_id res chain seq x y z
N GLY A 1 -17.15 -3.40 0.66
CA GLY A 1 -17.70 -4.76 0.80
C GLY A 1 -18.95 -4.96 -0.01
N ILE A 2 -20.05 -4.28 0.35
CA ILE A 2 -21.37 -4.49 -0.27
C ILE A 2 -21.36 -4.27 -1.79
N ILE A 3 -20.80 -3.15 -2.26
CA ILE A 3 -20.74 -2.82 -3.69
C ILE A 3 -20.00 -3.91 -4.48
N PHE A 4 -18.85 -4.35 -3.98
CA PHE A 4 -18.08 -5.41 -4.62
C PHE A 4 -18.83 -6.76 -4.60
N GLY A 5 -19.54 -7.07 -3.52
CA GLY A 5 -20.36 -8.28 -3.43
C GLY A 5 -21.50 -8.30 -4.46
N ILE A 6 -22.12 -7.14 -4.71
CA ILE A 6 -23.17 -6.99 -5.74
C ILE A 6 -22.55 -7.16 -7.14
N LEU A 7 -21.43 -6.49 -7.43
CA LEU A 7 -20.74 -6.60 -8.71
C LEU A 7 -20.28 -8.04 -9.00
N ALA A 8 -19.82 -8.75 -7.98
CA ALA A 8 -19.41 -10.15 -8.07
C ALA A 8 -20.61 -11.14 -8.10
N LYS A 9 -21.84 -10.64 -8.07
CA LYS A 9 -23.08 -11.46 -8.09
C LYS A 9 -23.13 -12.50 -6.97
N TYR A 10 -22.63 -12.16 -5.79
CA TYR A 10 -22.71 -13.04 -4.62
C TYR A 10 -24.13 -13.14 -4.08
N LYS A 11 -24.42 -14.22 -3.33
CA LYS A 11 -25.67 -14.35 -2.61
C LYS A 11 -25.79 -13.29 -1.52
N VAL A 12 -27.01 -12.85 -1.21
CA VAL A 12 -27.29 -11.76 -0.25
C VAL A 12 -26.56 -11.95 1.09
N ALA A 13 -26.57 -13.16 1.64
CA ALA A 13 -25.86 -13.46 2.88
C ALA A 13 -24.35 -13.23 2.77
N ALA A 14 -23.72 -13.60 1.66
CA ALA A 14 -22.29 -13.37 1.40
C ALA A 14 -21.98 -11.88 1.23
N ILE A 15 -22.87 -11.11 0.59
CA ILE A 15 -22.75 -9.65 0.45
C ILE A 15 -22.76 -8.97 1.81
N LEU A 16 -23.67 -9.36 2.69
CA LEU A 16 -23.76 -8.82 4.05
C LEU A 16 -22.52 -9.18 4.88
N THR A 17 -22.08 -10.43 4.81
CA THR A 17 -20.86 -10.89 5.49
C THR A 17 -19.65 -10.09 5.02
N LEU A 18 -19.49 -9.89 3.72
CA LEU A 18 -18.40 -9.10 3.15
C LEU A 18 -18.46 -7.63 3.58
N GLY A 19 -19.67 -7.08 3.71
CA GLY A 19 -19.89 -5.73 4.23
C GLY A 19 -19.46 -5.59 5.69
N ILE A 20 -19.86 -6.53 6.53
CA ILE A 20 -19.47 -6.56 7.96
C ILE A 20 -17.96 -6.73 8.10
N GLN A 21 -17.35 -7.67 7.37
CA GLN A 21 -15.90 -7.89 7.42
C GLN A 21 -15.13 -6.63 6.99
N ALA A 22 -15.54 -5.95 5.93
CA ALA A 22 -14.93 -4.71 5.49
C ALA A 22 -15.07 -3.59 6.53
N SER A 23 -16.23 -3.47 7.17
CA SER A 23 -16.46 -2.49 8.24
C SER A 23 -15.60 -2.79 9.48
N CYS A 24 -15.52 -4.05 9.89
CA CYS A 24 -14.65 -4.47 10.99
C CYS A 24 -13.18 -4.17 10.69
N ALA A 25 -12.72 -4.47 9.49
CA ALA A 25 -11.35 -4.17 9.08
C ALA A 25 -11.06 -2.67 9.14
N LEU A 26 -11.94 -1.84 8.55
CA LEU A 26 -11.83 -0.37 8.57
C LEU A 26 -11.75 0.22 9.98
N THR A 27 -12.45 -0.39 10.94
CA THR A 27 -12.47 0.09 12.32
C THR A 27 -11.29 -0.44 13.13
N LEU A 28 -10.94 -1.72 12.96
CA LEU A 28 -9.92 -2.37 13.77
C LEU A 28 -8.48 -2.04 13.32
N PHE A 29 -8.22 -1.93 12.02
CA PHE A 29 -6.87 -1.67 11.53
C PHE A 29 -6.26 -0.37 12.08
N PRO A 30 -6.93 0.79 12.05
CA PRO A 30 -6.39 2.01 12.64
C PRO A 30 -6.14 1.89 14.15
N VAL A 31 -7.04 1.21 14.88
CA VAL A 31 -6.90 1.01 16.32
C VAL A 31 -5.70 0.15 16.64
N ILE A 32 -5.55 -0.99 15.96
CA ILE A 32 -4.41 -1.90 16.15
C ILE A 32 -3.10 -1.19 15.78
N SER A 33 -3.08 -0.49 14.64
CA SER A 33 -1.91 0.28 14.21
C SER A 33 -1.50 1.32 15.24
N LYS A 34 -2.46 2.03 15.85
CA LYS A 34 -2.19 3.01 16.90
C LYS A 34 -1.52 2.38 18.12
N TYR A 35 -2.01 1.24 18.60
CA TYR A 35 -1.40 0.53 19.73
C TYR A 35 -0.02 0.00 19.40
N PHE A 36 0.16 -0.53 18.19
CA PHE A 36 1.45 -0.98 17.71
C PHE A 36 2.48 0.16 17.68
N MET A 37 2.05 1.35 17.25
CA MET A 37 2.85 2.57 17.27
C MET A 37 3.28 2.98 18.68
N MET A 38 2.32 3.02 19.59
CA MET A 38 2.61 3.37 21.00
C MET A 38 3.63 2.41 21.61
N ALA A 39 3.62 1.14 21.21
CA ALA A 39 4.59 0.15 21.66
C ALA A 39 5.98 0.34 21.03
N LEU A 40 6.06 0.84 19.78
CA LEU A 40 7.32 1.06 19.08
C LEU A 40 7.98 2.42 19.39
N GLU A 41 7.20 3.40 19.83
CA GLU A 41 7.69 4.76 20.09
C GLU A 41 8.87 4.81 21.09
N PRO A 42 8.85 4.12 22.25
CA PRO A 42 9.99 4.12 23.17
C PRO A 42 11.24 3.47 22.57
N ILE A 43 11.08 2.45 21.71
CA ILE A 43 12.19 1.79 21.02
C ILE A 43 12.82 2.76 20.00
N SER A 44 12.00 3.42 19.20
CA SER A 44 12.43 4.41 18.23
C SER A 44 13.18 5.57 18.88
N SER A 45 12.63 6.10 19.97
CA SER A 45 13.25 7.19 20.73
C SER A 45 14.58 6.79 21.33
N ALA A 46 14.69 5.58 21.87
CA ALA A 46 15.93 5.05 22.41
C ALA A 46 17.01 4.85 21.32
N ILE A 47 16.63 4.30 20.16
CA ILE A 47 17.54 4.13 19.04
C ILE A 47 18.01 5.49 18.51
N SER A 48 17.10 6.45 18.33
CA SER A 48 17.44 7.81 17.88
C SER A 48 18.38 8.50 18.85
N ALA A 49 18.14 8.41 20.14
CA ALA A 49 19.02 8.98 21.17
C ALA A 49 20.41 8.32 21.16
N PHE A 50 20.47 7.01 21.04
CA PHE A 50 21.73 6.27 20.94
C PHE A 50 22.54 6.64 19.68
N MET A 51 21.85 6.71 18.54
CA MET A 51 22.49 7.04 17.26
C MET A 51 22.99 8.49 17.23
N ASN A 52 22.20 9.45 17.71
CA ASN A 52 22.59 10.85 17.77
C ASN A 52 23.77 11.08 18.73
N LYS A 53 23.87 10.30 19.81
CA LYS A 53 25.02 10.35 20.73
C LYS A 53 26.29 9.77 20.12
N LYS A 54 26.17 8.76 19.24
CA LYS A 54 27.31 8.08 18.62
C LYS A 54 27.83 8.80 17.37
N PHE A 55 26.99 9.58 16.70
CA PHE A 55 27.29 10.28 15.46
C PHE A 55 27.00 11.77 15.62
N GLU A 56 27.85 12.47 16.37
CA GLU A 56 27.67 13.88 16.77
C GLU A 56 27.52 14.86 15.60
N ASP A 57 28.02 14.50 14.40
CA ASP A 57 27.98 15.35 13.20
C ASP A 57 26.76 15.12 12.30
N ARG A 58 25.85 14.22 12.63
CA ARG A 58 24.68 13.91 11.80
C ARG A 58 23.42 13.70 12.64
N THR A 59 22.36 14.42 12.30
CA THR A 59 21.01 14.12 12.81
C THR A 59 20.49 12.89 12.10
N LEU A 60 20.53 11.74 12.76
CA LEU A 60 19.97 10.49 12.25
C LEU A 60 18.53 10.37 12.72
N VAL A 61 17.61 10.30 11.76
CA VAL A 61 16.18 10.05 12.01
C VAL A 61 15.90 8.58 11.72
N VAL A 62 15.34 7.90 12.72
CA VAL A 62 14.89 6.52 12.51
C VAL A 62 13.55 6.56 11.78
N GLY A 63 13.52 6.05 10.55
CA GLY A 63 12.32 5.98 9.72
C GLY A 63 11.38 4.90 10.25
N LEU A 64 10.44 5.30 11.09
CA LEU A 64 9.28 4.50 11.50
C LEU A 64 7.99 5.10 10.90
N ASP A 65 8.09 5.54 9.68
CA ASP A 65 7.05 6.26 8.95
C ASP A 65 5.75 5.46 8.81
N TRP A 66 5.84 4.22 8.38
CA TRP A 66 4.67 3.38 8.13
C TRP A 66 3.85 3.07 9.40
N PRO A 67 4.42 2.54 10.48
CA PRO A 67 3.68 2.36 11.72
C PRO A 67 3.09 3.68 12.24
N PHE A 68 3.80 4.80 12.12
CA PHE A 68 3.33 6.10 12.59
C PHE A 68 2.09 6.59 11.84
N MET A 69 2.04 6.38 10.55
CA MET A 69 0.93 6.83 9.73
C MET A 69 -0.25 5.87 9.73
N GLY A 70 -0.02 4.59 9.98
CA GLY A 70 -1.07 3.57 10.04
C GLY A 70 -2.15 3.82 11.10
N GLY A 71 -1.92 4.73 12.05
CA GLY A 71 -2.92 5.19 13.02
C GLY A 71 -3.89 6.25 12.48
N ALA A 72 -3.64 6.83 11.31
CA ALA A 72 -4.51 7.85 10.72
C ALA A 72 -5.64 7.21 9.91
N ASN A 73 -6.90 7.51 10.28
CA ASN A 73 -8.08 6.99 9.58
C ASN A 73 -8.14 7.44 8.12
N GLU A 74 -7.62 8.61 7.82
CA GLU A 74 -7.58 9.22 6.49
C GLU A 74 -6.79 8.36 5.50
N ILE A 75 -5.69 7.75 5.96
CA ILE A 75 -4.88 6.85 5.14
C ILE A 75 -5.69 5.62 4.76
N TRP A 76 -6.38 5.00 5.71
CA TRP A 76 -7.21 3.83 5.43
C TRP A 76 -8.36 4.13 4.47
N LEU A 77 -8.98 5.30 4.60
CA LEU A 77 -10.00 5.76 3.65
C LEU A 77 -9.42 5.91 2.24
N ALA A 78 -8.24 6.51 2.13
CA ALA A 78 -7.55 6.66 0.86
C ALA A 78 -7.13 5.31 0.25
N VAL A 79 -6.67 4.36 1.07
CA VAL A 79 -6.38 2.97 0.63
C VAL A 79 -7.62 2.29 0.09
N PHE A 80 -8.74 2.35 0.80
CA PHE A 80 -9.99 1.74 0.34
C PHE A 80 -10.54 2.39 -0.93
N TRP A 81 -10.29 3.67 -1.14
CA TRP A 81 -10.59 4.35 -2.39
C TRP A 81 -9.65 3.93 -3.50
N ALA A 82 -8.36 3.79 -3.20
CA ALA A 82 -7.35 3.40 -4.16
C ALA A 82 -7.62 2.03 -4.80
N ILE A 83 -8.17 1.08 -4.04
CA ILE A 83 -8.46 -0.28 -4.53
C ILE A 83 -9.35 -0.28 -5.78
N PRO A 84 -10.59 0.25 -5.75
CA PRO A 84 -11.45 0.26 -6.92
C PRO A 84 -10.88 1.11 -8.06
N VAL A 85 -10.26 2.23 -7.74
CA VAL A 85 -9.65 3.12 -8.72
C VAL A 85 -8.52 2.42 -9.47
N THR A 86 -7.62 1.77 -8.76
CA THR A 86 -6.49 1.05 -9.38
C THR A 86 -6.97 -0.15 -10.20
N LEU A 87 -7.98 -0.87 -9.72
CA LEU A 87 -8.59 -1.96 -10.48
C LEU A 87 -9.26 -1.46 -11.77
N LEU A 88 -9.97 -0.33 -11.72
CA LEU A 88 -10.53 0.27 -12.92
C LEU A 88 -9.44 0.66 -13.91
N PHE A 89 -8.41 1.36 -13.47
CA PHE A 89 -7.29 1.72 -14.34
C PHE A 89 -6.57 0.50 -14.90
N SER A 90 -6.40 -0.57 -14.12
CA SER A 90 -5.75 -1.79 -14.61
C SER A 90 -6.49 -2.44 -15.78
N MET A 91 -7.81 -2.22 -15.89
CA MET A 91 -8.62 -2.76 -16.99
C MET A 91 -8.56 -1.92 -18.26
N PHE A 92 -8.38 -0.60 -18.14
CA PHE A 92 -8.49 0.33 -19.27
C PHE A 92 -7.15 0.96 -19.68
N LEU A 93 -6.12 0.84 -18.86
CA LEU A 93 -4.85 1.51 -19.10
C LEU A 93 -4.04 0.77 -20.19
N PRO A 94 -3.74 1.41 -21.31
CA PRO A 94 -2.95 0.78 -22.38
C PRO A 94 -1.52 0.49 -21.89
N GLY A 95 -1.01 -0.69 -22.22
CA GLY A 95 0.34 -1.11 -21.85
C GLY A 95 0.48 -1.55 -20.38
N ASN A 96 -0.61 -1.72 -19.66
CA ASN A 96 -0.60 -2.30 -18.32
C ASN A 96 -0.68 -3.82 -18.40
N GLU A 97 0.29 -4.51 -17.82
CA GLU A 97 0.37 -5.99 -17.77
C GLU A 97 0.21 -6.54 -16.35
N ILE A 98 0.00 -5.67 -15.36
CA ILE A 98 -0.15 -6.10 -13.98
C ILE A 98 -1.57 -5.90 -13.46
N LEU A 99 -2.00 -6.85 -12.61
CA LEU A 99 -3.17 -6.70 -11.77
C LEU A 99 -2.68 -6.47 -10.33
N PRO A 100 -2.83 -5.26 -9.76
CA PRO A 100 -2.29 -4.97 -8.44
C PRO A 100 -3.01 -5.78 -7.37
N PHE A 101 -2.25 -6.34 -6.44
CA PHE A 101 -2.82 -6.96 -5.25
C PHE A 101 -3.41 -5.87 -4.34
N ALA A 102 -4.70 -5.95 -4.10
CA ALA A 102 -5.55 -4.85 -3.58
C ALA A 102 -5.32 -4.51 -2.12
N GLY A 103 -4.32 -4.72 -1.46
CA GLY A 103 -4.16 -4.38 -0.04
C GLY A 103 -2.88 -3.61 0.26
N ILE A 104 -1.77 -4.14 -0.18
CA ILE A 104 -0.45 -3.66 0.24
C ILE A 104 0.05 -2.55 -0.70
N VAL A 105 -0.25 -2.69 -1.98
CA VAL A 105 0.28 -1.84 -3.05
C VAL A 105 -0.22 -0.39 -2.98
N ASN A 106 -1.46 -0.20 -2.57
CA ASN A 106 -2.08 1.14 -2.56
C ASN A 106 -1.76 1.95 -1.30
N ASN A 107 -1.20 1.32 -0.28
CA ASN A 107 -0.83 2.00 0.96
C ASN A 107 0.28 3.03 0.75
N ALA A 108 1.28 2.73 -0.06
CA ALA A 108 2.38 3.65 -0.32
C ALA A 108 1.87 4.96 -0.95
N ILE A 109 0.93 4.87 -1.90
CA ILE A 109 0.31 6.05 -2.52
C ILE A 109 -0.51 6.85 -1.49
N ALA A 110 -1.28 6.17 -0.65
CA ALA A 110 -2.11 6.81 0.37
C ALA A 110 -1.26 7.53 1.42
N VAL A 111 -0.14 6.93 1.85
CA VAL A 111 0.80 7.54 2.79
C VAL A 111 1.48 8.76 2.19
N ALA A 112 1.95 8.67 0.94
CA ALA A 112 2.54 9.81 0.25
C ALA A 112 1.53 10.96 0.08
N ALA A 113 0.28 10.63 -0.28
CA ALA A 113 -0.79 11.61 -0.39
C ALA A 113 -1.11 12.27 0.96
N PHE A 114 -1.09 11.52 2.06
CA PHE A 114 -1.28 12.03 3.41
C PHE A 114 -0.22 13.07 3.78
N LEU A 115 1.05 12.74 3.55
CA LEU A 115 2.17 13.64 3.82
C LEU A 115 2.08 14.95 3.03
N VAL A 116 1.81 14.86 1.73
CA VAL A 116 1.76 16.04 0.85
C VAL A 116 0.54 16.92 1.14
N THR A 117 -0.59 16.33 1.53
CA THR A 117 -1.84 17.06 1.74
C THR A 117 -2.11 17.46 3.18
N GLY A 118 -1.29 16.99 4.13
CA GLY A 118 -1.52 17.22 5.55
C GLY A 118 -2.80 16.52 6.07
N GLY A 119 -3.18 15.37 5.50
CA GLY A 119 -4.36 14.63 5.94
C GLY A 119 -5.69 15.11 5.37
N ASN A 120 -5.69 16.01 4.38
CA ASN A 120 -6.93 16.45 3.74
C ASN A 120 -7.47 15.34 2.81
N ILE A 121 -8.55 14.67 3.23
CA ILE A 121 -9.13 13.51 2.55
C ILE A 121 -9.43 13.79 1.08
N ILE A 122 -10.06 14.90 0.74
CA ILE A 122 -10.45 15.21 -0.64
C ILE A 122 -9.22 15.31 -1.53
N ARG A 123 -8.19 16.02 -1.08
CA ARG A 123 -6.92 16.14 -1.80
C ARG A 123 -6.20 14.80 -1.90
N MET A 124 -6.24 13.98 -0.85
CA MET A 124 -5.69 12.64 -0.84
C MET A 124 -6.35 11.75 -1.91
N LEU A 125 -7.69 11.73 -1.97
CA LEU A 125 -8.43 10.94 -2.97
C LEU A 125 -8.10 11.38 -4.40
N ILE A 126 -7.97 12.69 -4.65
CA ILE A 126 -7.58 13.22 -5.96
C ILE A 126 -6.15 12.77 -6.30
N LEU A 127 -5.19 12.92 -5.39
CA LEU A 127 -3.80 12.52 -5.63
C LEU A 127 -3.69 11.02 -5.88
N VAL A 128 -4.32 10.20 -5.07
CA VAL A 128 -4.32 8.73 -5.24
C VAL A 128 -4.89 8.35 -6.61
N THR A 129 -5.96 9.01 -7.05
CA THR A 129 -6.56 8.77 -8.37
C THR A 129 -5.63 9.16 -9.51
N LEU A 130 -4.96 10.31 -9.41
CA LEU A 130 -4.03 10.80 -10.42
C LEU A 130 -2.76 9.93 -10.53
N PHE A 131 -2.26 9.42 -9.41
CA PHE A 131 -1.05 8.61 -9.38
C PHE A 131 -1.29 7.11 -9.67
N ALA A 132 -2.52 6.64 -9.60
CA ALA A 132 -2.84 5.24 -9.88
C ALA A 132 -2.35 4.74 -11.26
N PRO A 133 -2.51 5.46 -12.37
CA PRO A 133 -1.95 5.04 -13.68
C PRO A 133 -0.43 4.97 -13.69
N ALA A 134 0.25 5.96 -13.10
CA ALA A 134 1.71 5.97 -13.02
C ALA A 134 2.23 4.76 -12.23
N TYR A 135 1.56 4.44 -11.13
CA TYR A 135 1.87 3.28 -10.33
C TYR A 135 1.76 1.97 -11.12
N LEU A 136 0.70 1.80 -11.91
CA LEU A 136 0.49 0.62 -12.74
C LEU A 136 1.56 0.48 -13.83
N TRP A 137 1.93 1.57 -14.49
CA TRP A 137 2.99 1.54 -15.50
C TRP A 137 4.35 1.19 -14.92
N VAL A 138 4.71 1.79 -13.79
CA VAL A 138 5.97 1.47 -13.11
C VAL A 138 5.97 0.00 -12.67
N GLY A 139 4.86 -0.50 -12.14
CA GLY A 139 4.72 -1.91 -11.79
C GLY A 139 4.90 -2.84 -13.00
N THR A 140 4.34 -2.48 -14.14
CA THR A 140 4.51 -3.23 -15.41
C THR A 140 5.98 -3.26 -15.86
N ILE A 141 6.69 -2.13 -15.76
CA ILE A 141 8.13 -2.05 -16.10
C ILE A 141 8.97 -2.89 -15.13
N MET A 142 8.60 -2.94 -13.86
CA MET A 142 9.34 -3.68 -12.82
C MET A 142 9.05 -5.18 -12.82
N ALA A 143 7.90 -5.61 -13.33
CA ALA A 143 7.48 -7.01 -13.29
C ALA A 143 8.50 -8.00 -13.90
N PRO A 144 9.16 -7.74 -15.04
CA PRO A 144 10.21 -8.60 -15.59
C PRO A 144 11.40 -8.75 -14.64
N PHE A 145 11.90 -7.63 -14.09
CA PHE A 145 13.05 -7.63 -13.19
C PHE A 145 12.79 -8.44 -11.92
N ILE A 146 11.60 -8.28 -11.32
CA ILE A 146 11.19 -9.02 -10.12
C ILE A 146 11.00 -10.50 -10.44
N SER A 147 10.42 -10.81 -11.60
CA SER A 147 10.24 -12.20 -12.04
C SER A 147 11.57 -12.91 -12.27
N ASP A 148 12.55 -12.23 -12.86
CA ASP A 148 13.89 -12.77 -13.07
C ASP A 148 14.64 -12.94 -11.74
N LEU A 149 14.51 -11.99 -10.82
CA LEU A 149 15.08 -12.12 -9.48
C LEU A 149 14.44 -13.30 -8.73
N ALA A 150 13.13 -13.43 -8.75
CA ALA A 150 12.42 -14.52 -8.09
C ALA A 150 12.80 -15.89 -8.69
N ARG A 151 13.02 -15.94 -10.00
CA ARG A 151 13.49 -17.14 -10.70
C ARG A 151 14.93 -17.49 -10.32
N SER A 152 15.83 -16.50 -10.31
CA SER A 152 17.24 -16.72 -9.99
C SER A 152 17.48 -17.13 -8.54
N THR A 153 16.66 -16.64 -7.61
CA THR A 153 16.73 -16.98 -6.18
C THR A 153 15.97 -18.27 -5.83
N GLY A 154 15.19 -18.81 -6.76
CA GLY A 154 14.33 -19.99 -6.50
C GLY A 154 13.18 -19.70 -5.53
N ALA A 155 12.87 -18.41 -5.27
CA ALA A 155 11.81 -18.01 -4.34
C ALA A 155 10.42 -18.43 -4.84
N VAL A 156 10.23 -18.46 -6.16
CA VAL A 156 8.99 -18.88 -6.81
C VAL A 156 9.31 -19.75 -8.03
N ALA A 157 8.61 -20.86 -8.18
CA ALA A 157 8.72 -21.72 -9.35
C ALA A 157 7.91 -21.13 -10.53
N LEU A 158 8.57 -20.26 -11.31
CA LEU A 158 7.99 -19.66 -12.51
C LEU A 158 8.40 -20.47 -13.74
N LYS A 159 7.45 -20.73 -14.63
CA LYS A 159 7.76 -21.29 -15.95
C LYS A 159 8.49 -20.26 -16.81
N THR A 160 9.19 -20.74 -17.82
CA THR A 160 9.88 -19.86 -18.78
C THR A 160 8.86 -18.98 -19.50
N GLY A 161 9.02 -17.64 -19.35
CA GLY A 161 8.11 -16.65 -19.93
C GLY A 161 6.95 -16.21 -19.04
N GLU A 162 6.75 -16.82 -17.87
CA GLU A 162 5.76 -16.32 -16.89
C GLU A 162 6.32 -15.11 -16.15
N LEU A 163 5.47 -14.06 -16.01
CA LEU A 163 5.75 -12.87 -15.23
C LEU A 163 4.92 -12.87 -13.94
N ILE A 164 5.48 -12.34 -12.89
CA ILE A 164 4.73 -12.05 -11.66
C ILE A 164 3.90 -10.80 -11.92
N SER A 165 2.61 -10.99 -12.21
CA SER A 165 1.68 -9.92 -12.57
C SER A 165 0.77 -9.45 -11.44
N CYS A 166 0.76 -10.16 -10.31
CA CYS A 166 -0.11 -9.88 -9.16
C CYS A 166 0.66 -9.80 -7.84
N SER A 167 1.92 -9.37 -7.88
CA SER A 167 2.73 -9.20 -6.67
C SER A 167 2.53 -7.82 -6.07
N SER A 168 2.65 -7.73 -4.76
CA SER A 168 2.83 -6.45 -4.07
C SER A 168 4.24 -5.94 -4.36
N ILE A 169 4.37 -5.19 -5.44
CA ILE A 169 5.61 -4.47 -5.72
C ILE A 169 5.57 -3.22 -4.85
N ASP A 170 6.03 -3.33 -3.62
CA ASP A 170 6.11 -2.20 -2.72
C ASP A 170 7.13 -1.19 -3.24
N GLY A 171 6.68 0.04 -3.40
CA GLY A 171 7.51 1.19 -3.65
C GLY A 171 8.25 1.22 -4.99
N PRO A 172 7.64 0.92 -6.14
CA PRO A 172 8.34 1.08 -7.42
C PRO A 172 8.83 2.51 -7.66
N ILE A 173 8.18 3.51 -7.08
CA ILE A 173 8.60 4.91 -7.17
C ILE A 173 9.84 5.17 -6.29
N GLN A 174 9.96 4.51 -5.15
CA GLN A 174 11.11 4.64 -4.26
C GLN A 174 12.39 3.99 -4.82
N THR A 175 12.23 3.01 -5.71
CA THR A 175 13.36 2.31 -6.33
C THR A 175 13.99 3.12 -7.48
N TYR A 176 13.30 4.15 -7.99
CA TYR A 176 13.79 5.05 -9.04
C TYR A 176 14.27 6.41 -8.51
N ALA A 177 14.14 6.68 -7.22
CA ALA A 177 14.66 7.87 -6.57
C ALA A 177 16.04 7.62 -6.00
#